data_9da07b77ec3949f66231167a719ca13b
#
_entry.id   9da07b77ec3949f66231167a719ca13b
#
_cell.length_a   1.000
_cell.length_b   1.000
_cell.length_c   1.000
_cell.angle_alpha   90.00
_cell.angle_beta   90.00
_cell.angle_gamma   90.00
#
_symmetry.space_group_name_H-M   'P 1'
#
loop_
_entity.id
_entity.type
_entity.pdbx_description
1 polymer ?
#
loop_
_entity_poly.entity_id
_entity_poly.type
_entity_poly.pdbx_seq_one_letter_code
_entity_poly.pdbx_strand_id
1 'polypeptide(L)'
;SAYKQFDKYFLFLEQGLNLLTNNGVLGYIVPSKFTKVGAGKKLRELLTEKEFLHSIVSFGANQVFADKTTYTCLLILNKKPQKTFQYAEVKSLNSWKVREPDAVKFASKKTEELDSEVWVLVSPELTNAYNKIVSQSAKLVDLIGAENIFNGIQTSANDVYIFTPTKEDKKHYFFSKKGIEY
;
A
#
# COMPACT_ATOMS: atom_id res chain seq x y z
N SER A 1 7.63 -25.10 1.18
CA SER A 1 6.80 -24.05 1.78
C SER A 1 7.59 -22.75 1.77
N ALA A 2 7.21 -21.82 0.91
CA ALA A 2 7.80 -20.50 0.93
C ALA A 2 7.43 -19.84 2.27
N TYR A 3 8.40 -19.64 3.12
CA TYR A 3 8.28 -18.72 4.25
C TYR A 3 7.95 -17.35 3.67
N LYS A 4 6.67 -17.00 3.65
CA LYS A 4 6.25 -15.66 3.24
C LYS A 4 6.84 -14.69 4.26
N GLN A 5 7.76 -13.87 3.81
CA GLN A 5 8.34 -12.80 4.59
C GLN A 5 7.20 -11.95 5.14
N PHE A 6 7.00 -11.96 6.46
CA PHE A 6 6.00 -11.11 7.10
C PHE A 6 6.68 -9.95 7.83
N ASP A 7 6.01 -8.83 7.91
CA ASP A 7 6.55 -7.65 8.55
C ASP A 7 6.27 -7.65 10.06
N LYS A 8 7.25 -7.26 10.85
CA LYS A 8 7.15 -7.25 12.31
C LYS A 8 6.00 -6.39 12.84
N TYR A 9 5.60 -5.34 12.12
CA TYR A 9 4.48 -4.49 12.58
C TYR A 9 3.14 -5.24 12.65
N PHE A 10 2.97 -6.36 11.95
CA PHE A 10 1.77 -7.20 12.10
C PHE A 10 1.64 -7.75 13.52
N LEU A 11 2.76 -8.17 14.12
CA LEU A 11 2.78 -8.63 15.52
C LEU A 11 2.44 -7.50 16.49
N PHE A 12 2.94 -6.29 16.24
CA PHE A 12 2.60 -5.14 17.07
C PHE A 12 1.14 -4.77 16.99
N LEU A 13 0.52 -4.87 15.81
CA LEU A 13 -0.92 -4.63 15.63
C LEU A 13 -1.75 -5.68 16.37
N GLU A 14 -1.44 -6.97 16.20
CA GLU A 14 -2.11 -8.06 16.87
C GLU A 14 -1.98 -7.94 18.40
N GLN A 15 -0.78 -7.74 18.89
CA GLN A 15 -0.52 -7.58 20.33
C GLN A 15 -1.18 -6.31 20.88
N GLY A 16 -1.14 -5.21 20.14
CA GLY A 16 -1.82 -3.98 20.52
C GLY A 16 -3.33 -4.18 20.67
N LEU A 17 -3.97 -4.87 19.71
CA LEU A 17 -5.39 -5.22 19.79
C LEU A 17 -5.70 -6.14 20.99
N ASN A 18 -4.83 -7.09 21.29
CA ASN A 18 -5.01 -8.00 22.43
C ASN A 18 -4.96 -7.26 23.78
N LEU A 19 -4.13 -6.23 23.87
CA LEU A 19 -3.99 -5.42 25.09
C LEU A 19 -5.10 -4.39 25.28
N LEU A 20 -5.90 -4.08 24.25
CA LEU A 20 -7.00 -3.14 24.35
C LEU A 20 -8.15 -3.67 25.21
N THR A 21 -8.77 -2.78 25.98
CA THR A 21 -10.11 -3.00 26.55
C THR A 21 -11.16 -3.05 25.44
N ASN A 22 -12.38 -3.49 25.76
CA ASN A 22 -13.46 -3.63 24.77
C ASN A 22 -13.86 -2.34 24.05
N ASN A 23 -13.59 -1.17 24.63
CA ASN A 23 -13.83 0.14 24.02
C ASN A 23 -12.51 0.85 23.68
N GLY A 24 -11.40 0.14 23.71
CA GLY A 24 -10.07 0.70 23.46
C GLY A 24 -9.85 1.06 22.00
N VAL A 25 -9.03 2.08 21.79
CA VAL A 25 -8.62 2.56 20.47
C VAL A 25 -7.11 2.41 20.34
N LEU A 26 -6.67 1.89 19.22
CA LEU A 26 -5.25 1.72 18.86
C LEU A 26 -4.93 2.60 17.66
N GLY A 27 -3.88 3.41 17.74
CA GLY A 27 -3.39 4.21 16.64
C GLY A 27 -1.93 3.90 16.34
N TYR A 28 -1.65 3.52 15.09
CA TYR A 28 -0.28 3.30 14.61
C TYR A 28 -0.05 3.97 13.27
N ILE A 29 1.20 4.42 13.07
CA ILE A 29 1.72 4.69 11.73
C ILE A 29 2.41 3.41 11.24
N VAL A 30 1.94 2.87 10.13
CA VAL A 30 2.43 1.60 9.59
C VAL A 30 2.64 1.69 8.08
N PRO A 31 3.45 0.79 7.49
CA PRO A 31 3.50 0.65 6.04
C PRO A 31 2.13 0.31 5.47
N SER A 32 1.66 1.05 4.47
CA SER A 32 0.35 0.84 3.84
C SER A 32 0.29 -0.43 2.98
N LYS A 33 1.42 -1.08 2.73
CA LYS A 33 1.51 -2.26 1.85
C LYS A 33 0.66 -3.45 2.31
N PHE A 34 0.27 -3.54 3.59
CA PHE A 34 -0.62 -4.62 4.05
C PHE A 34 -1.95 -4.65 3.29
N THR A 35 -2.39 -3.53 2.73
CA THR A 35 -3.61 -3.47 1.93
C THR A 35 -3.49 -4.20 0.59
N LYS A 36 -2.27 -4.40 0.08
CA LYS A 36 -2.01 -4.88 -1.28
C LYS A 36 -1.23 -6.19 -1.36
N VAL A 37 -0.31 -6.46 -0.41
CA VAL A 37 0.57 -7.64 -0.49
C VAL A 37 -0.08 -8.89 0.08
N GLY A 38 0.32 -10.07 -0.43
CA GLY A 38 -0.17 -11.35 0.04
C GLY A 38 0.11 -11.62 1.53
N ALA A 39 1.26 -11.14 2.05
CA ALA A 39 1.60 -11.23 3.47
C ALA A 39 0.60 -10.52 4.40
N GLY A 40 -0.13 -9.51 3.89
CA GLY A 40 -1.15 -8.78 4.64
C GLY A 40 -2.50 -9.49 4.75
N LYS A 41 -2.70 -10.62 4.06
CA LYS A 41 -4.01 -11.31 3.99
C LYS A 41 -4.62 -11.60 5.36
N LYS A 42 -3.84 -12.15 6.28
CA LYS A 42 -4.32 -12.48 7.63
C LYS A 42 -4.67 -11.24 8.47
N LEU A 43 -3.95 -10.15 8.29
CA LEU A 43 -4.29 -8.88 8.94
C LEU A 43 -5.60 -8.31 8.37
N ARG A 44 -5.77 -8.31 7.04
CA ARG A 44 -7.01 -7.85 6.39
C ARG A 44 -8.21 -8.69 6.86
N GLU A 45 -8.08 -10.02 6.88
CA GLU A 45 -9.07 -10.95 7.41
C GLU A 45 -9.47 -10.60 8.85
N LEU A 46 -8.50 -10.44 9.74
CA LEU A 46 -8.75 -10.05 11.14
C LEU A 46 -9.51 -8.73 11.25
N LEU A 47 -9.08 -7.71 10.50
CA LEU A 47 -9.67 -6.38 10.58
C LEU A 47 -11.10 -6.32 10.03
N THR A 48 -11.39 -7.08 8.98
CA THR A 48 -12.73 -7.12 8.37
C THR A 48 -13.69 -8.00 9.16
N GLU A 49 -13.29 -9.22 9.55
CA GLU A 49 -14.15 -10.14 10.31
C GLU A 49 -14.53 -9.60 11.69
N LYS A 50 -13.60 -8.90 12.33
CA LYS A 50 -13.85 -8.28 13.64
C LYS A 50 -14.40 -6.87 13.55
N GLU A 51 -14.49 -6.30 12.34
CA GLU A 51 -14.97 -4.95 12.10
C GLU A 51 -14.22 -3.88 12.93
N PHE A 52 -12.92 -4.04 13.11
CA PHE A 52 -12.12 -3.20 14.00
C PHE A 52 -11.58 -1.93 13.34
N LEU A 53 -11.87 -1.70 12.05
CA LEU A 53 -11.44 -0.50 11.35
C LEU A 53 -12.23 0.73 11.84
N HIS A 54 -11.49 1.72 12.35
CA HIS A 54 -12.05 3.05 12.64
C HIS A 54 -11.69 4.06 11.55
N SER A 55 -10.39 4.19 11.24
CA SER A 55 -9.98 5.04 10.14
C SER A 55 -8.62 4.64 9.57
N ILE A 56 -8.44 4.95 8.29
CA ILE A 56 -7.18 4.84 7.56
C ILE A 56 -6.90 6.18 6.90
N VAL A 57 -5.76 6.80 7.25
CA VAL A 57 -5.27 8.00 6.59
C VAL A 57 -4.02 7.62 5.81
N SER A 58 -4.16 7.55 4.49
CA SER A 58 -3.04 7.22 3.58
C SER A 58 -2.21 8.47 3.30
N PHE A 59 -0.90 8.34 3.37
CA PHE A 59 0.01 9.38 2.90
C PHE A 59 0.36 9.24 1.42
N GLY A 60 -0.23 8.26 0.71
CA GLY A 60 0.01 8.04 -0.72
C GLY A 60 1.49 7.91 -1.04
N ALA A 61 1.95 8.70 -2.01
CA ALA A 61 3.35 8.77 -2.39
C ALA A 61 4.17 9.77 -1.54
N ASN A 62 3.55 10.47 -0.58
CA ASN A 62 4.25 11.39 0.27
C ASN A 62 5.21 10.67 1.23
N GLN A 63 6.45 11.09 1.23
CA GLN A 63 7.49 10.51 2.07
C GLN A 63 7.47 11.14 3.47
N VAL A 64 6.91 10.42 4.43
CA VAL A 64 6.72 10.92 5.81
C VAL A 64 8.02 10.90 6.60
N PHE A 65 8.86 9.90 6.36
CA PHE A 65 10.15 9.73 7.04
C PHE A 65 11.29 10.04 6.08
N ALA A 66 12.24 10.86 6.52
CA ALA A 66 13.47 11.10 5.77
C ALA A 66 14.21 9.78 5.50
N ASP A 67 14.84 9.68 4.35
CA ASP A 67 15.66 8.53 3.92
C ASP A 67 14.94 7.17 3.86
N LYS A 68 13.59 7.15 3.85
CA LYS A 68 12.79 5.93 3.73
C LYS A 68 11.77 6.05 2.61
N THR A 69 11.81 5.12 1.68
CA THR A 69 10.87 5.03 0.55
C THR A 69 9.58 4.26 0.87
N THR A 70 9.25 4.11 2.16
CA THR A 70 8.09 3.34 2.60
C THR A 70 6.84 4.20 2.57
N TYR A 71 5.87 3.80 1.76
CA TYR A 71 4.53 4.37 1.79
C TYR A 71 3.83 3.99 3.09
N THR A 72 3.33 4.97 3.81
CA THR A 72 2.76 4.78 5.15
C THR A 72 1.31 5.21 5.22
N CYS A 73 0.62 4.76 6.25
CA CYS A 73 -0.69 5.25 6.64
C CYS A 73 -0.80 5.35 8.17
N LEU A 74 -1.67 6.20 8.65
CA LEU A 74 -2.19 6.11 10.01
C LEU A 74 -3.32 5.09 9.98
N LEU A 75 -3.20 4.07 10.82
CA LEU A 75 -4.21 3.04 11.01
C LEU A 75 -4.77 3.19 12.41
N ILE A 76 -6.05 3.55 12.49
CA ILE A 76 -6.77 3.65 13.75
C ILE A 76 -7.76 2.50 13.82
N LEU A 77 -7.63 1.71 14.86
CA LEU A 77 -8.45 0.54 15.13
C LEU A 77 -9.26 0.76 16.41
N ASN A 78 -10.49 0.28 16.42
CA ASN A 78 -11.35 0.30 17.59
C ASN A 78 -11.78 -1.14 17.89
N LYS A 79 -11.59 -1.59 19.12
CA LYS A 79 -12.00 -2.95 19.52
C LYS A 79 -13.51 -3.15 19.56
N LYS A 80 -14.28 -2.05 19.60
CA LYS A 80 -15.73 -2.09 19.38
C LYS A 80 -16.01 -2.22 17.88
N PRO A 81 -16.71 -3.25 17.41
CA PRO A 81 -17.00 -3.47 16.00
C PRO A 81 -17.70 -2.28 15.32
N GLN A 82 -17.31 -1.96 14.10
CA GLN A 82 -17.85 -0.85 13.32
C GLN A 82 -18.14 -1.27 11.88
N LYS A 83 -19.38 -1.06 11.45
CA LYS A 83 -19.86 -1.36 10.08
C LYS A 83 -19.25 -0.43 9.02
N THR A 84 -18.79 0.73 9.45
CA THR A 84 -18.19 1.74 8.57
C THR A 84 -16.89 2.26 9.18
N PHE A 85 -15.96 2.63 8.33
CA PHE A 85 -14.72 3.29 8.71
C PHE A 85 -14.48 4.52 7.86
N GLN A 86 -13.61 5.41 8.32
CA GLN A 86 -13.21 6.62 7.60
C GLN A 86 -11.94 6.39 6.81
N TYR A 87 -11.95 6.74 5.54
CA TYR A 87 -10.76 6.72 4.70
C TYR A 87 -10.44 8.12 4.18
N ALA A 88 -9.16 8.47 4.20
CA ALA A 88 -8.67 9.69 3.61
C ALA A 88 -7.27 9.53 3.02
N GLU A 89 -6.94 10.38 2.06
CA GLU A 89 -5.60 10.46 1.49
C GLU A 89 -5.05 11.88 1.65
N VAL A 90 -3.82 11.98 2.17
CA VAL A 90 -3.12 13.24 2.34
C VAL A 90 -2.52 13.67 1.00
N LYS A 91 -3.01 14.75 0.42
CA LYS A 91 -2.52 15.27 -0.86
C LYS A 91 -1.16 15.94 -0.73
N SER A 92 -0.93 16.66 0.36
CA SER A 92 0.31 17.41 0.63
C SER A 92 0.70 17.28 2.09
N LEU A 93 1.94 16.87 2.35
CA LEU A 93 2.49 16.83 3.71
C LEU A 93 2.61 18.22 4.34
N ASN A 94 2.85 19.26 3.56
CA ASN A 94 2.96 20.61 4.08
C ASN A 94 1.60 21.09 4.59
N SER A 95 0.55 20.95 3.79
CA SER A 95 -0.82 21.27 4.19
C SER A 95 -1.27 20.47 5.41
N TRP A 96 -0.90 19.18 5.48
CA TRP A 96 -1.14 18.32 6.64
C TRP A 96 -0.44 18.85 7.91
N LYS A 97 0.85 19.19 7.80
CA LYS A 97 1.65 19.68 8.93
C LYS A 97 1.14 20.98 9.52
N VAL A 98 0.68 21.89 8.66
CA VAL A 98 0.12 23.19 9.10
C VAL A 98 -1.39 23.13 9.38
N ARG A 99 -1.98 21.92 9.28
CA ARG A 99 -3.40 21.67 9.59
C ARG A 99 -4.37 22.53 8.77
N GLU A 100 -4.08 22.68 7.48
CA GLU A 100 -5.00 23.34 6.56
C GLU A 100 -6.36 22.61 6.57
N PRO A 101 -7.50 23.35 6.53
CA PRO A 101 -8.83 22.73 6.65
C PRO A 101 -9.12 21.65 5.60
N ASP A 102 -8.59 21.80 4.38
CA ASP A 102 -8.81 20.87 3.27
C ASP A 102 -7.65 19.90 3.02
N ALA A 103 -6.67 19.85 3.93
CA ALA A 103 -5.51 18.95 3.80
C ALA A 103 -5.89 17.48 3.68
N VAL A 104 -7.05 17.12 4.28
CA VAL A 104 -7.57 15.76 4.32
C VAL A 104 -9.09 15.79 4.23
N LYS A 105 -9.64 15.02 3.29
CA LYS A 105 -11.08 14.81 3.14
C LYS A 105 -11.42 13.36 3.45
N PHE A 106 -12.17 13.14 4.50
CA PHE A 106 -12.63 11.82 4.88
C PHE A 106 -13.84 11.36 4.08
N ALA A 107 -13.82 10.09 3.68
CA ALA A 107 -14.97 9.40 3.13
C ALA A 107 -15.33 8.21 4.03
N SER A 108 -16.61 8.06 4.30
CA SER A 108 -17.11 6.85 4.96
C SER A 108 -17.14 5.69 3.97
N LYS A 109 -16.56 4.55 4.36
CA LYS A 109 -16.59 3.30 3.60
C LYS A 109 -17.17 2.20 4.47
N LYS A 110 -17.83 1.23 3.84
CA LYS A 110 -18.39 0.10 4.56
C LYS A 110 -17.33 -1.00 4.74
N THR A 111 -17.29 -1.57 5.93
CA THR A 111 -16.37 -2.68 6.23
C THR A 111 -16.75 -3.94 5.45
N GLU A 112 -18.03 -4.16 5.17
CA GLU A 112 -18.53 -5.28 4.36
C GLU A 112 -18.08 -5.27 2.89
N GLU A 113 -17.61 -4.12 2.38
CA GLU A 113 -17.04 -4.01 1.02
C GLU A 113 -15.58 -4.49 0.96
N LEU A 114 -15.00 -4.81 2.10
CA LEU A 114 -13.64 -5.32 2.24
C LEU A 114 -13.65 -6.79 2.63
N ASP A 115 -12.66 -7.52 2.15
CA ASP A 115 -12.43 -8.92 2.50
C ASP A 115 -10.94 -9.17 2.80
N SER A 116 -10.51 -10.40 2.77
CA SER A 116 -9.09 -10.76 2.95
C SER A 116 -8.22 -10.49 1.71
N GLU A 117 -8.84 -10.18 0.57
CA GLU A 117 -8.13 -9.90 -0.69
C GLU A 117 -7.55 -8.47 -0.72
N VAL A 118 -7.00 -8.06 -1.83
CA VAL A 118 -6.37 -6.75 -1.99
C VAL A 118 -7.40 -5.64 -1.82
N TRP A 119 -7.14 -4.69 -0.93
CA TRP A 119 -7.97 -3.52 -0.76
C TRP A 119 -7.58 -2.41 -1.72
N VAL A 120 -8.50 -2.01 -2.56
CA VAL A 120 -8.35 -0.84 -3.42
C VAL A 120 -9.09 0.33 -2.78
N LEU A 121 -8.36 1.07 -1.95
CA LEU A 121 -8.87 2.25 -1.25
C LEU A 121 -8.57 3.48 -2.10
N VAL A 122 -9.60 4.06 -2.70
CA VAL A 122 -9.50 5.28 -3.52
C VAL A 122 -10.12 6.47 -2.79
N SER A 123 -9.60 7.66 -3.09
CA SER A 123 -10.16 8.90 -2.55
C SER A 123 -11.60 9.13 -3.02
N PRO A 124 -12.40 9.94 -2.30
CA PRO A 124 -13.78 10.21 -2.69
C PRO A 124 -13.93 10.69 -4.12
N GLU A 125 -13.02 11.55 -4.57
CA GLU A 125 -13.04 12.13 -5.90
C GLU A 125 -12.86 11.09 -7.01
N LEU A 126 -12.13 10.02 -6.73
CA LEU A 126 -11.82 8.96 -7.69
C LEU A 126 -12.80 7.78 -7.62
N THR A 127 -13.64 7.70 -6.59
CA THR A 127 -14.52 6.53 -6.37
C THR A 127 -15.44 6.28 -7.55
N ASN A 128 -16.09 7.31 -8.10
CA ASN A 128 -17.00 7.16 -9.24
C ASN A 128 -16.27 6.72 -10.50
N ALA A 129 -15.11 7.29 -10.78
CA ALA A 129 -14.29 6.91 -11.93
C ALA A 129 -13.80 5.45 -11.79
N TYR A 130 -13.32 5.08 -10.61
CA TYR A 130 -12.89 3.71 -10.32
C TYR A 130 -14.03 2.71 -10.49
N ASN A 131 -15.21 2.96 -9.92
CA ASN A 131 -16.36 2.08 -10.02
C ASN A 131 -16.82 1.93 -11.48
N LYS A 132 -16.79 3.02 -12.25
CA LYS A 132 -17.12 2.97 -13.69
C LYS A 132 -16.14 2.09 -14.46
N ILE A 133 -14.83 2.21 -14.20
CA ILE A 133 -13.81 1.38 -14.84
C ILE A 133 -14.05 -0.09 -14.49
N VAL A 134 -14.17 -0.42 -13.19
CA VAL A 134 -14.34 -1.80 -12.72
C VAL A 134 -15.61 -2.44 -13.27
N SER A 135 -16.72 -1.69 -13.37
CA SER A 135 -17.99 -2.23 -13.87
C SER A 135 -18.04 -2.42 -15.39
N GLN A 136 -17.17 -1.74 -16.13
CA GLN A 136 -17.15 -1.76 -17.60
C GLN A 136 -15.95 -2.49 -18.21
N SER A 137 -15.02 -2.98 -17.38
CA SER A 137 -13.77 -3.58 -17.83
C SER A 137 -13.68 -5.04 -17.39
N ALA A 138 -13.18 -5.90 -18.28
CA ALA A 138 -12.75 -7.24 -17.90
C ALA A 138 -11.42 -7.18 -17.16
N LYS A 139 -11.19 -8.09 -16.23
CA LYS A 139 -9.88 -8.23 -15.58
C LYS A 139 -8.87 -8.81 -16.57
N LEU A 140 -7.65 -8.30 -16.56
CA LEU A 140 -6.59 -8.80 -17.44
C LEU A 140 -6.36 -10.31 -17.27
N VAL A 141 -6.45 -10.81 -16.04
CA VAL A 141 -6.31 -12.24 -15.72
C VAL A 141 -7.37 -13.09 -16.43
N ASP A 142 -8.59 -12.57 -16.59
CA ASP A 142 -9.68 -13.28 -17.25
C ASP A 142 -9.51 -13.30 -18.79
N LEU A 143 -8.75 -12.32 -19.32
CA LEU A 143 -8.49 -12.20 -20.76
C LEU A 143 -7.31 -13.05 -21.23
N ILE A 144 -6.24 -13.12 -20.45
CA ILE A 144 -4.96 -13.74 -20.88
C ILE A 144 -4.50 -14.90 -20.00
N GLY A 145 -5.19 -15.20 -18.90
CA GLY A 145 -4.80 -16.21 -17.90
C GLY A 145 -3.74 -15.70 -16.93
N ALA A 146 -3.80 -16.19 -15.69
CA ALA A 146 -2.86 -15.79 -14.63
C ALA A 146 -1.42 -16.23 -14.91
N GLU A 147 -1.24 -17.33 -15.60
CA GLU A 147 0.04 -17.91 -16.00
C GLU A 147 0.81 -17.02 -16.99
N ASN A 148 0.12 -16.13 -17.69
CA ASN A 148 0.70 -15.19 -18.63
C ASN A 148 1.00 -13.81 -18.02
N ILE A 149 0.74 -13.65 -16.72
CA ILE A 149 1.02 -12.42 -15.97
C ILE A 149 2.22 -12.65 -15.08
N PHE A 150 3.36 -12.09 -15.43
CA PHE A 150 4.61 -12.27 -14.70
C PHE A 150 5.38 -10.94 -14.58
N ASN A 151 6.25 -10.88 -13.59
CA ASN A 151 7.18 -9.77 -13.46
C ASN A 151 8.29 -9.91 -14.49
N GLY A 152 8.73 -8.81 -15.06
CA GLY A 152 9.95 -8.76 -15.84
C GLY A 152 11.20 -9.03 -14.98
N ILE A 153 12.37 -8.85 -15.58
CA ILE A 153 13.63 -9.04 -14.86
C ILE A 153 13.71 -8.09 -13.68
N GLN A 154 13.87 -8.66 -12.49
CA GLN A 154 14.09 -7.90 -11.25
C GLN A 154 15.55 -8.09 -10.83
N THR A 155 16.27 -6.99 -10.64
CA THR A 155 17.66 -7.00 -10.15
C THR A 155 17.67 -6.50 -8.70
N SER A 156 18.48 -7.14 -7.84
CA SER A 156 18.77 -6.62 -6.50
C SER A 156 19.93 -5.62 -6.51
N ALA A 157 20.54 -5.39 -7.65
CA ALA A 157 21.73 -4.55 -7.84
C ALA A 157 21.64 -3.80 -9.18
N ASN A 158 20.73 -2.85 -9.27
CA ASN A 158 20.53 -2.05 -10.48
C ASN A 158 21.82 -1.39 -10.96
N ASP A 159 22.64 -0.92 -10.03
CA ASP A 159 23.95 -0.33 -10.36
C ASP A 159 24.92 -1.30 -11.03
N VAL A 160 24.66 -2.60 -10.93
CA VAL A 160 25.48 -3.64 -11.57
C VAL A 160 24.90 -4.05 -12.93
N TYR A 161 23.57 -4.18 -13.01
CA TYR A 161 22.90 -4.80 -14.16
C TYR A 161 22.23 -3.80 -15.10
N ILE A 162 21.98 -2.57 -14.64
CA ILE A 162 21.37 -1.52 -15.47
C ILE A 162 22.43 -0.43 -15.70
N PHE A 163 22.73 -0.17 -16.95
CA PHE A 163 23.67 0.87 -17.37
C PHE A 163 23.17 1.54 -18.65
N THR A 164 23.55 2.80 -18.83
CA THR A 164 23.31 3.53 -20.06
C THR A 164 24.59 3.52 -20.87
N PRO A 165 24.58 3.04 -22.13
CA PRO A 165 25.77 3.05 -22.95
C PRO A 165 26.24 4.49 -23.20
N THR A 166 27.54 4.71 -23.09
CA THR A 166 28.19 5.99 -23.40
C THR A 166 28.55 6.08 -24.88
N LYS A 167 28.71 4.92 -25.55
CA LYS A 167 29.01 4.80 -26.95
C LYS A 167 28.47 3.45 -27.44
N GLU A 168 28.12 3.36 -28.70
CA GLU A 168 27.75 2.10 -29.36
C GLU A 168 28.39 1.97 -30.75
N ASP A 169 28.62 0.77 -31.19
CA ASP A 169 28.93 0.40 -32.58
C ASP A 169 27.98 -0.70 -33.04
N LYS A 170 28.16 -1.24 -34.27
CA LYS A 170 27.26 -2.27 -34.82
C LYS A 170 27.23 -3.59 -34.04
N LYS A 171 28.15 -3.79 -33.11
CA LYS A 171 28.32 -5.07 -32.39
C LYS A 171 28.44 -4.93 -30.89
N HIS A 172 28.77 -3.72 -30.37
CA HIS A 172 29.13 -3.52 -28.97
C HIS A 172 28.48 -2.27 -28.41
N TYR A 173 28.17 -2.35 -27.14
CA TYR A 173 27.78 -1.23 -26.29
C TYR A 173 28.92 -0.98 -25.31
N PHE A 174 29.37 0.25 -25.22
CA PHE A 174 30.39 0.69 -24.27
C PHE A 174 29.75 1.47 -23.14
N PHE A 175 30.17 1.21 -21.93
CA PHE A 175 29.69 1.95 -20.76
C PHE A 175 30.82 2.22 -19.78
N SER A 176 30.70 3.32 -19.03
CA SER A 176 31.64 3.67 -17.98
C SER A 176 30.99 3.43 -16.61
N LYS A 177 31.72 2.76 -15.73
CA LYS A 177 31.32 2.54 -14.36
C LYS A 177 32.48 2.80 -13.43
N LYS A 178 32.29 3.75 -12.48
CA LYS A 178 33.34 4.17 -11.54
C LYS A 178 34.63 4.62 -12.25
N GLY A 179 34.52 5.24 -13.42
CA GLY A 179 35.65 5.74 -14.19
C GLY A 179 36.41 4.68 -15.00
N ILE A 180 35.90 3.45 -15.07
CA ILE A 180 36.46 2.37 -15.90
C ILE A 180 35.52 2.17 -17.09
N GLU A 181 36.07 2.19 -18.32
CA GLU A 181 35.34 1.82 -19.54
C GLU A 181 35.33 0.30 -19.73
N TYR A 182 34.18 -0.21 -20.14
CA TYR A 182 33.96 -1.62 -20.47
C TYR A 182 33.44 -1.77 -21.89
#